data_6b47c1fe1ecdf96f9ef5171dd8711e1f
#
_entry.id   6b47c1fe1ecdf96f9ef5171dd8711e1f
#
_cell.length_a   1.000
_cell.length_b   1.000
_cell.length_c   1.000
_cell.angle_alpha   90.00
_cell.angle_beta   90.00
_cell.angle_gamma   90.00
#
_symmetry.space_group_name_H-M   'P 1'
#
loop_
_entity.id
_entity.type
_entity.pdbx_description
1 polymer ?
#
loop_
_entity_poly.entity_id
_entity_poly.type
_entity_poly.pdbx_seq_one_letter_code
_entity_poly.pdbx_strand_id
1 'polypeptide(L)'
;MFVLREFCRACAYALSAIAFVVILGCSRRDPHVLTFAGSAVGKEGDAIRLQLDRFGKIHPDIRVEVQPTPDAANHRHQLYLQWLNARAADPDVLQLDVVWTPEFAAAGWILDLDRFHPQLEDFFPATLTANHWNGALYALPWFVDAGMLYWRADVIARPPADVDDLRRLAADGMRDHGIPFGFVWQGARYEGLVTVFLEQLGAFGGEILDDRGRVVVDSDRAVDALTQMRDWIYTDGIVPASVLTWQEEQVRLAFQNGQAVFMRNWPYAYSLLQDAAQSRVAGRFRVAPIPAAKGGSPTAALGGSALAINANSGDSAAAYALIEYLLEPSQLLERARLVGEYPPRPTMYATGGLGDALQIDPAEARRIIEDAVPRPVTPVYSELSQILQIALHRALTRQQEPRAALQDAAAGMRKLLERFELDAAPR
;
A
#
# COMPACT_ATOMS: atom_id res chain seq x y z
N MET A 1 -51.79 56.05 40.01
CA MET A 1 -50.75 55.09 40.51
C MET A 1 -51.06 53.63 40.16
N PHE A 2 -52.18 53.27 39.61
CA PHE A 2 -52.56 51.90 39.22
C PHE A 2 -52.13 51.54 37.79
N VAL A 3 -52.09 52.46 36.85
CA VAL A 3 -51.78 52.21 35.42
C VAL A 3 -50.30 51.94 35.16
N LEU A 4 -49.38 52.49 35.98
CA LEU A 4 -47.97 52.27 35.84
C LEU A 4 -47.49 50.84 36.25
N ARG A 5 -48.26 50.19 37.14
CA ARG A 5 -47.92 48.81 37.63
C ARG A 5 -48.30 47.71 36.64
N GLU A 6 -49.29 47.89 35.81
CA GLU A 6 -49.68 46.92 34.79
C GLU A 6 -48.75 46.97 33.56
N PHE A 7 -48.25 48.18 33.20
CA PHE A 7 -47.33 48.36 32.11
C PHE A 7 -45.94 47.71 32.41
N CYS A 8 -45.44 47.78 33.64
CA CYS A 8 -44.21 47.13 34.05
C CYS A 8 -44.33 45.61 34.09
N ARG A 9 -45.50 45.04 34.41
CA ARG A 9 -45.73 43.60 34.40
C ARG A 9 -45.79 43.03 32.97
N ALA A 10 -46.44 43.72 32.02
CA ALA A 10 -46.52 43.36 30.66
C ALA A 10 -45.13 43.38 29.95
N CYS A 11 -44.30 44.38 30.22
CA CYS A 11 -42.92 44.46 29.74
C CYS A 11 -41.99 43.36 30.31
N ALA A 12 -42.20 43.03 31.63
CA ALA A 12 -41.39 41.92 32.23
C ALA A 12 -41.73 40.54 31.66
N TYR A 13 -43.01 40.26 31.34
CA TYR A 13 -43.38 38.97 30.66
C TYR A 13 -42.96 38.95 29.21
N ALA A 14 -43.00 40.09 28.48
CA ALA A 14 -42.50 40.15 27.10
C ALA A 14 -41.00 39.97 27.02
N LEU A 15 -40.21 40.53 27.92
CA LEU A 15 -38.77 40.36 28.01
C LEU A 15 -38.37 38.93 28.42
N SER A 16 -39.14 38.27 29.32
CA SER A 16 -38.91 36.87 29.70
C SER A 16 -39.26 35.92 28.60
N ALA A 17 -40.31 36.19 27.79
CA ALA A 17 -40.64 35.35 26.61
C ALA A 17 -39.62 35.49 25.49
N ILE A 18 -39.07 36.69 25.27
CA ILE A 18 -38.00 36.92 24.28
C ILE A 18 -36.67 36.23 24.71
N ALA A 19 -36.33 36.26 26.00
CA ALA A 19 -35.17 35.58 26.54
C ALA A 19 -35.28 34.04 26.43
N PHE A 20 -36.50 33.48 26.53
CA PHE A 20 -36.72 32.03 26.38
C PHE A 20 -36.72 31.58 24.92
N VAL A 21 -37.07 32.41 23.97
CA VAL A 21 -37.00 32.12 22.52
C VAL A 21 -35.56 32.21 21.98
N VAL A 22 -34.70 33.04 22.59
CA VAL A 22 -33.29 33.18 22.22
C VAL A 22 -32.45 31.98 22.74
N ILE A 23 -32.89 31.28 23.80
CA ILE A 23 -32.19 30.10 24.35
C ILE A 23 -32.53 28.81 23.56
N LEU A 24 -33.60 28.81 22.76
CA LEU A 24 -33.92 27.73 21.80
C LEU A 24 -33.28 27.93 20.40
N GLY A 25 -32.45 28.94 20.23
CA GLY A 25 -31.57 29.05 19.09
C GLY A 25 -30.62 27.86 19.12
N CYS A 26 -30.78 26.92 18.16
CA CYS A 26 -29.91 25.82 17.90
C CYS A 26 -28.46 26.24 18.16
N SER A 27 -27.88 25.83 19.27
CA SER A 27 -26.42 25.71 19.34
C SER A 27 -26.05 24.61 18.35
N ARG A 28 -25.83 24.95 17.08
CA ARG A 28 -25.02 24.11 16.21
C ARG A 28 -23.72 23.99 16.98
N ARG A 29 -23.51 22.83 17.60
CA ARG A 29 -22.17 22.47 18.05
C ARG A 29 -21.31 22.56 16.83
N ASP A 30 -20.16 23.23 16.91
CA ASP A 30 -19.17 23.12 15.84
C ASP A 30 -18.88 21.63 15.60
N PRO A 31 -18.86 21.18 14.35
CA PRO A 31 -18.64 19.78 14.08
C PRO A 31 -17.31 19.35 14.70
N HIS A 32 -17.29 18.19 15.32
CA HIS A 32 -16.05 17.57 15.78
C HIS A 32 -15.15 17.34 14.57
N VAL A 33 -13.88 17.73 14.66
CA VAL A 33 -12.92 17.55 13.57
C VAL A 33 -12.17 16.26 13.78
N LEU A 34 -12.30 15.33 12.83
CA LEU A 34 -11.42 14.18 12.68
C LEU A 34 -10.36 14.47 11.63
N THR A 35 -9.17 13.96 11.84
CA THR A 35 -8.07 14.06 10.87
C THR A 35 -7.73 12.70 10.30
N PHE A 36 -7.65 12.64 8.95
CA PHE A 36 -7.23 11.45 8.19
C PHE A 36 -5.86 11.71 7.57
N ALA A 37 -4.87 10.90 7.90
CA ALA A 37 -3.56 10.94 7.25
C ALA A 37 -3.41 9.81 6.23
N GLY A 38 -3.11 10.18 5.00
CA GLY A 38 -2.92 9.22 3.92
C GLY A 38 -2.44 9.89 2.63
N SER A 39 -2.27 9.08 1.59
CA SER A 39 -1.95 9.59 0.26
C SER A 39 -3.06 10.52 -0.22
N ALA A 40 -2.66 11.70 -0.64
CA ALA A 40 -3.57 12.74 -1.16
C ALA A 40 -3.17 13.16 -2.57
N VAL A 41 -2.35 12.36 -3.26
CA VAL A 41 -1.79 12.67 -4.58
C VAL A 41 -2.67 12.11 -5.69
N GLY A 42 -2.89 12.95 -6.70
CA GLY A 42 -3.61 12.56 -7.92
C GLY A 42 -4.99 11.97 -7.64
N LYS A 43 -5.32 10.87 -8.32
CA LYS A 43 -6.62 10.22 -8.22
C LYS A 43 -6.93 9.65 -6.82
N GLU A 44 -5.93 9.21 -6.07
CA GLU A 44 -6.11 8.77 -4.68
C GLU A 44 -6.63 9.90 -3.79
N GLY A 45 -6.01 11.08 -3.92
CA GLY A 45 -6.44 12.28 -3.20
C GLY A 45 -7.84 12.75 -3.59
N ASP A 46 -8.22 12.62 -4.87
CA ASP A 46 -9.57 12.98 -5.32
C ASP A 46 -10.61 12.00 -4.77
N ALA A 47 -10.33 10.69 -4.82
CA ALA A 47 -11.22 9.66 -4.33
C ALA A 47 -11.46 9.79 -2.81
N ILE A 48 -10.40 9.95 -2.02
CA ILE A 48 -10.56 10.09 -0.57
C ILE A 48 -11.33 11.35 -0.21
N ARG A 49 -11.03 12.52 -0.80
CA ARG A 49 -11.80 13.76 -0.55
C ARG A 49 -13.27 13.58 -0.84
N LEU A 50 -13.63 12.94 -1.96
CA LEU A 50 -15.02 12.68 -2.34
C LEU A 50 -15.74 11.78 -1.31
N GLN A 51 -15.06 10.76 -0.80
CA GLN A 51 -15.60 9.83 0.20
C GLN A 51 -15.77 10.53 1.57
N LEU A 52 -14.79 11.34 2.00
CA LEU A 52 -14.86 12.09 3.25
C LEU A 52 -15.94 13.17 3.23
N ASP A 53 -16.14 13.85 2.10
CA ASP A 53 -17.23 14.81 1.91
C ASP A 53 -18.60 14.14 2.04
N ARG A 54 -18.74 12.90 1.57
CA ARG A 54 -19.99 12.12 1.73
C ARG A 54 -20.18 11.63 3.14
N PHE A 55 -19.12 11.18 3.81
CA PHE A 55 -19.16 10.82 5.22
C PHE A 55 -19.65 11.98 6.08
N GLY A 56 -19.11 13.20 5.88
CA GLY A 56 -19.55 14.40 6.58
C GLY A 56 -21.02 14.80 6.32
N LYS A 57 -21.62 14.42 5.17
CA LYS A 57 -23.04 14.60 4.92
C LYS A 57 -23.92 13.60 5.67
N ILE A 58 -23.43 12.39 5.92
CA ILE A 58 -24.10 11.33 6.69
C ILE A 58 -23.96 11.63 8.19
N HIS A 59 -22.81 12.17 8.60
CA HIS A 59 -22.46 12.53 9.98
C HIS A 59 -22.22 14.04 10.10
N PRO A 60 -23.27 14.88 10.12
CA PRO A 60 -23.15 16.35 10.05
C PRO A 60 -22.50 16.99 11.28
N ASP A 61 -22.34 16.24 12.35
CA ASP A 61 -21.61 16.56 13.58
C ASP A 61 -20.11 16.23 13.51
N ILE A 62 -19.65 15.59 12.43
CA ILE A 62 -18.25 15.24 12.18
C ILE A 62 -17.78 15.92 10.90
N ARG A 63 -16.64 16.61 10.96
CA ARG A 63 -15.91 17.11 9.80
C ARG A 63 -14.59 16.39 9.70
N VAL A 64 -14.29 15.78 8.55
CA VAL A 64 -13.01 15.11 8.36
C VAL A 64 -12.06 15.99 7.55
N GLU A 65 -10.86 16.21 8.06
CA GLU A 65 -9.78 16.94 7.37
C GLU A 65 -8.69 15.96 6.93
N VAL A 66 -8.23 16.12 5.69
CA VAL A 66 -7.10 15.32 5.17
C VAL A 66 -5.79 15.99 5.53
N GLN A 67 -4.93 15.25 6.20
CA GLN A 67 -3.53 15.60 6.42
C GLN A 67 -2.69 14.85 5.37
N PRO A 68 -2.26 15.53 4.29
CA PRO A 68 -1.57 14.87 3.19
C PRO A 68 -0.20 14.38 3.63
N THR A 69 0.17 13.19 3.15
CA THR A 69 1.45 12.55 3.43
C THR A 69 2.27 12.36 2.16
N PRO A 70 3.61 12.20 2.26
CA PRO A 70 4.45 11.87 1.11
C PRO A 70 4.05 10.54 0.46
N ASP A 71 4.18 10.43 -0.87
CA ASP A 71 3.91 9.18 -1.61
C ASP A 71 4.92 8.09 -1.29
N ALA A 72 6.21 8.46 -1.22
CA ALA A 72 7.28 7.52 -0.93
C ALA A 72 7.08 6.91 0.47
N ALA A 73 6.93 5.59 0.54
CA ALA A 73 6.64 4.84 1.77
C ALA A 73 7.61 5.18 2.91
N ASN A 74 8.93 5.20 2.65
CA ASN A 74 9.93 5.53 3.67
C ASN A 74 9.77 6.95 4.24
N HIS A 75 9.38 7.95 3.42
CA HIS A 75 9.18 9.31 3.90
C HIS A 75 7.89 9.43 4.71
N ARG A 76 6.82 8.73 4.30
CA ARG A 76 5.56 8.65 5.05
C ARG A 76 5.77 7.98 6.41
N HIS A 77 6.50 6.86 6.45
CA HIS A 77 6.88 6.19 7.70
C HIS A 77 7.59 7.15 8.66
N GLN A 78 8.64 7.85 8.20
CA GLN A 78 9.37 8.82 9.03
C GLN A 78 8.47 9.94 9.58
N LEU A 79 7.51 10.42 8.79
CA LEU A 79 6.56 11.43 9.22
C LEU A 79 5.64 10.88 10.33
N TYR A 80 5.14 9.65 10.17
CA TYR A 80 4.31 9.01 11.20
C TYR A 80 5.11 8.79 12.49
N LEU A 81 6.36 8.35 12.41
CA LEU A 81 7.22 8.23 13.59
C LEU A 81 7.36 9.56 14.35
N GLN A 82 7.47 10.69 13.64
CA GLN A 82 7.56 12.00 14.28
C GLN A 82 6.29 12.35 15.06
N TRP A 83 5.12 12.15 14.46
CA TRP A 83 3.83 12.45 15.11
C TRP A 83 3.55 11.52 16.30
N LEU A 84 3.72 10.22 16.10
CA LEU A 84 3.38 9.21 17.09
C LEU A 84 4.35 9.21 18.29
N ASN A 85 5.64 9.42 18.06
CA ASN A 85 6.62 9.63 19.14
C ASN A 85 6.33 10.89 19.96
N ALA A 86 5.82 11.95 19.31
CA ALA A 86 5.40 13.17 20.00
C ALA A 86 4.06 13.01 20.73
N ARG A 87 3.41 11.82 20.64
CA ARG A 87 2.06 11.57 21.16
C ARG A 87 1.03 12.58 20.67
N ALA A 88 1.18 13.02 19.42
CA ALA A 88 0.21 13.89 18.79
C ALA A 88 -1.16 13.21 18.77
N ALA A 89 -2.24 13.95 19.09
CA ALA A 89 -3.60 13.44 18.98
C ALA A 89 -4.04 13.33 17.52
N ASP A 90 -3.53 14.20 16.67
CA ASP A 90 -3.74 14.20 15.23
C ASP A 90 -2.53 13.56 14.50
N PRO A 91 -2.77 12.82 13.43
CA PRO A 91 -4.06 12.44 12.85
C PRO A 91 -4.77 11.32 13.64
N ASP A 92 -6.14 11.29 13.57
CA ASP A 92 -6.96 10.26 14.22
C ASP A 92 -6.92 8.93 13.48
N VAL A 93 -7.07 8.96 12.16
CA VAL A 93 -7.02 7.78 11.27
C VAL A 93 -5.78 7.83 10.41
N LEU A 94 -5.07 6.73 10.39
CA LEU A 94 -3.80 6.54 9.68
C LEU A 94 -3.96 5.52 8.56
N GLN A 95 -3.57 5.90 7.34
CA GLN A 95 -3.31 4.94 6.25
C GLN A 95 -1.93 4.34 6.46
N LEU A 96 -1.85 3.08 6.82
CA LEU A 96 -0.60 2.34 7.02
C LEU A 96 -0.25 1.50 5.80
N ASP A 97 1.03 1.40 5.46
CA ASP A 97 1.52 0.28 4.63
C ASP A 97 1.32 -1.03 5.42
N VAL A 98 1.01 -2.11 4.72
CA VAL A 98 0.72 -3.43 5.32
C VAL A 98 1.82 -3.95 6.26
N VAL A 99 3.05 -3.44 6.16
CA VAL A 99 4.20 -3.88 6.98
C VAL A 99 4.41 -3.07 8.26
N TRP A 100 3.67 -1.96 8.47
CA TRP A 100 3.92 -1.08 9.64
C TRP A 100 3.07 -1.43 10.85
N THR A 101 1.98 -2.16 10.65
CA THR A 101 1.04 -2.49 11.75
C THR A 101 1.74 -3.16 12.94
N PRO A 102 2.61 -4.19 12.79
CA PRO A 102 3.28 -4.80 13.94
C PRO A 102 4.21 -3.83 14.69
N GLU A 103 4.94 -2.96 13.98
CA GLU A 103 5.81 -1.94 14.59
C GLU A 103 4.98 -0.96 15.41
N PHE A 104 3.93 -0.41 14.83
CA PHE A 104 3.09 0.62 15.48
C PHE A 104 2.27 0.05 16.63
N ALA A 105 1.80 -1.20 16.51
CA ALA A 105 1.13 -1.92 17.59
C ALA A 105 2.07 -2.22 18.76
N ALA A 106 3.27 -2.73 18.48
CA ALA A 106 4.28 -3.01 19.50
C ALA A 106 4.74 -1.76 20.26
N ALA A 107 4.78 -0.61 19.56
CA ALA A 107 5.10 0.69 20.18
C ALA A 107 3.92 1.31 20.95
N GLY A 108 2.71 0.73 20.87
CA GLY A 108 1.49 1.26 21.50
C GLY A 108 0.99 2.55 20.84
N TRP A 109 1.27 2.77 19.56
CA TRP A 109 0.91 3.98 18.82
C TRP A 109 -0.46 3.93 18.15
N ILE A 110 -0.99 2.72 17.95
CA ILE A 110 -2.30 2.48 17.35
C ILE A 110 -3.17 1.62 18.27
N LEU A 111 -4.49 1.80 18.16
CA LEU A 111 -5.45 1.12 19.02
C LEU A 111 -5.69 -0.33 18.57
N ASP A 112 -5.89 -1.21 19.56
CA ASP A 112 -6.51 -2.51 19.38
C ASP A 112 -7.97 -2.33 18.90
N LEU A 113 -8.28 -2.88 17.73
CA LEU A 113 -9.59 -2.77 17.09
C LEU A 113 -10.59 -3.86 17.50
N ASP A 114 -10.17 -4.92 18.20
CA ASP A 114 -11.07 -5.99 18.66
C ASP A 114 -12.17 -5.44 19.59
N ARG A 115 -11.91 -4.32 20.27
CA ARG A 115 -12.89 -3.60 21.08
C ARG A 115 -14.12 -3.12 20.32
N PHE A 116 -14.02 -2.95 19.00
CA PHE A 116 -15.09 -2.52 18.12
C PHE A 116 -15.81 -3.69 17.43
N HIS A 117 -15.37 -4.93 17.66
CA HIS A 117 -15.94 -6.16 17.09
C HIS A 117 -16.07 -6.14 15.55
N PRO A 118 -14.98 -5.87 14.80
CA PRO A 118 -15.03 -5.79 13.35
C PRO A 118 -15.45 -7.11 12.69
N GLN A 119 -16.18 -7.01 11.58
CA GLN A 119 -16.57 -8.18 10.77
C GLN A 119 -15.42 -8.55 9.84
N LEU A 120 -14.78 -9.70 10.08
CA LEU A 120 -13.53 -10.10 9.42
C LEU A 120 -13.69 -11.20 8.38
N GLU A 121 -14.88 -11.81 8.28
CA GLU A 121 -15.14 -13.05 7.50
C GLU A 121 -14.92 -12.86 5.99
N ASP A 122 -15.04 -11.63 5.48
CA ASP A 122 -14.87 -11.31 4.07
C ASP A 122 -13.59 -10.49 3.80
N PHE A 123 -12.47 -10.86 4.41
CA PHE A 123 -11.15 -10.31 4.05
C PHE A 123 -10.21 -11.43 3.58
N PHE A 124 -9.26 -11.11 2.69
CA PHE A 124 -8.19 -12.05 2.35
C PHE A 124 -7.37 -12.40 3.60
N PRO A 125 -7.18 -13.69 3.93
CA PRO A 125 -6.51 -14.08 5.18
C PRO A 125 -5.10 -13.50 5.35
N ALA A 126 -4.32 -13.41 4.26
CA ALA A 126 -2.97 -12.86 4.29
C ALA A 126 -2.95 -11.37 4.71
N THR A 127 -3.98 -10.59 4.33
CA THR A 127 -4.09 -9.18 4.73
C THR A 127 -4.44 -9.03 6.20
N LEU A 128 -5.25 -9.93 6.76
CA LEU A 128 -5.56 -9.94 8.19
C LEU A 128 -4.33 -10.32 9.02
N THR A 129 -3.58 -11.35 8.60
CA THR A 129 -2.35 -11.76 9.27
C THR A 129 -1.36 -10.61 9.43
N ALA A 130 -1.17 -9.80 8.38
CA ALA A 130 -0.28 -8.64 8.42
C ALA A 130 -0.73 -7.55 9.40
N ASN A 131 -2.02 -7.53 9.77
CA ASN A 131 -2.63 -6.52 10.64
C ASN A 131 -2.89 -6.98 12.07
N HIS A 132 -2.49 -8.22 12.41
CA HIS A 132 -2.51 -8.74 13.78
C HIS A 132 -1.13 -8.62 14.45
N TRP A 133 -1.14 -8.34 15.74
CA TRP A 133 0.05 -8.36 16.59
C TRP A 133 -0.31 -8.89 17.98
N ASN A 134 0.46 -9.85 18.49
CA ASN A 134 0.22 -10.49 19.80
C ASN A 134 -1.22 -10.97 20.03
N GLY A 135 -1.87 -11.49 18.99
CA GLY A 135 -3.23 -12.04 19.05
C GLY A 135 -4.36 -11.03 18.96
N ALA A 136 -4.07 -9.72 18.82
CA ALA A 136 -5.06 -8.67 18.64
C ALA A 136 -4.96 -8.02 17.25
N LEU A 137 -6.07 -7.49 16.73
CA LEU A 137 -6.16 -6.78 15.46
C LEU A 137 -5.94 -5.28 15.68
N TYR A 138 -5.03 -4.66 14.93
CA TYR A 138 -4.69 -3.24 15.07
C TYR A 138 -5.02 -2.38 13.87
N ALA A 139 -5.25 -2.98 12.69
CA ALA A 139 -5.66 -2.25 11.51
C ALA A 139 -6.58 -3.12 10.65
N LEU A 140 -7.43 -2.48 9.85
CA LEU A 140 -8.30 -3.15 8.89
C LEU A 140 -7.78 -2.94 7.47
N PRO A 141 -7.67 -4.00 6.66
CA PRO A 141 -7.21 -3.89 5.27
C PRO A 141 -8.12 -2.94 4.48
N TRP A 142 -7.54 -1.95 3.79
CA TRP A 142 -8.29 -0.97 3.00
C TRP A 142 -8.27 -1.30 1.51
N PHE A 143 -7.09 -1.55 0.99
CA PHE A 143 -6.90 -2.08 -0.35
C PHE A 143 -5.69 -3.01 -0.39
N VAL A 144 -5.65 -3.86 -1.40
CA VAL A 144 -4.57 -4.82 -1.63
C VAL A 144 -3.85 -4.45 -2.91
N ASP A 145 -2.53 -4.51 -2.87
CA ASP A 145 -1.69 -4.46 -4.05
C ASP A 145 -0.93 -5.78 -4.20
N ALA A 146 -0.66 -6.14 -5.44
CA ALA A 146 0.25 -7.21 -5.79
C ALA A 146 1.14 -6.76 -6.95
N GLY A 147 2.42 -7.09 -6.91
CA GLY A 147 3.32 -6.75 -8.01
C GLY A 147 2.92 -7.47 -9.29
N MET A 148 2.88 -6.74 -10.40
CA MET A 148 2.43 -7.23 -11.70
C MET A 148 3.43 -6.94 -12.80
N LEU A 149 3.44 -7.80 -13.82
CA LEU A 149 4.14 -7.57 -15.08
C LEU A 149 3.22 -6.88 -16.07
N TYR A 150 3.56 -5.66 -16.46
CA TYR A 150 2.97 -4.95 -17.58
C TYR A 150 3.79 -5.24 -18.85
N TRP A 151 3.12 -5.55 -19.97
CA TRP A 151 3.80 -5.88 -21.21
C TRP A 151 3.15 -5.23 -22.44
N ARG A 152 3.93 -4.86 -23.42
CA ARG A 152 3.52 -4.24 -24.68
C ARG A 152 2.89 -5.28 -25.60
N ALA A 153 1.54 -5.31 -25.64
CA ALA A 153 0.79 -6.28 -26.46
C ALA A 153 0.84 -5.96 -27.96
N ASP A 154 1.25 -4.76 -28.34
CA ASP A 154 1.52 -4.35 -29.71
C ASP A 154 2.93 -4.71 -30.19
N VAL A 155 3.80 -5.17 -29.30
CA VAL A 155 5.20 -5.56 -29.55
C VAL A 155 5.39 -7.06 -29.37
N ILE A 156 4.80 -7.61 -28.30
CA ILE A 156 4.94 -9.01 -27.89
C ILE A 156 3.57 -9.68 -27.97
N ALA A 157 3.48 -10.84 -28.61
CA ALA A 157 2.21 -11.53 -28.89
C ALA A 157 1.60 -12.24 -27.66
N ARG A 158 2.40 -12.56 -26.63
CA ARG A 158 1.99 -13.26 -25.42
C ARG A 158 2.84 -12.83 -24.22
N PRO A 159 2.35 -12.97 -22.97
CA PRO A 159 3.21 -12.77 -21.80
C PRO A 159 4.33 -13.83 -21.76
N PRO A 160 5.46 -13.53 -21.08
CA PRO A 160 6.55 -14.49 -20.91
C PRO A 160 6.10 -15.67 -20.04
N ALA A 161 6.56 -16.88 -20.41
CA ALA A 161 6.24 -18.12 -19.71
C ALA A 161 7.11 -18.31 -18.45
N ASP A 162 8.35 -17.83 -18.50
CA ASP A 162 9.33 -17.90 -17.41
C ASP A 162 10.33 -16.73 -17.53
N VAL A 163 11.28 -16.66 -16.59
CA VAL A 163 12.31 -15.60 -16.54
C VAL A 163 13.21 -15.61 -17.79
N ASP A 164 13.55 -16.78 -18.33
CA ASP A 164 14.36 -16.88 -19.55
C ASP A 164 13.61 -16.38 -20.78
N ASP A 165 12.30 -16.68 -20.84
CA ASP A 165 11.42 -16.18 -21.89
C ASP A 165 11.22 -14.67 -21.79
N LEU A 166 11.10 -14.11 -20.57
CA LEU A 166 11.06 -12.66 -20.36
C LEU A 166 12.33 -12.01 -20.92
N ARG A 167 13.50 -12.54 -20.58
CA ARG A 167 14.80 -12.04 -21.05
C ARG A 167 14.87 -12.05 -22.59
N ARG A 168 14.48 -13.15 -23.22
CA ARG A 168 14.47 -13.31 -24.68
C ARG A 168 13.49 -12.33 -25.33
N LEU A 169 12.24 -12.29 -24.89
CA LEU A 169 11.19 -11.42 -25.44
C LEU A 169 11.54 -9.93 -25.24
N ALA A 170 12.18 -9.57 -24.12
CA ALA A 170 12.66 -8.22 -23.88
C ALA A 170 13.74 -7.81 -24.90
N ALA A 171 14.74 -8.67 -25.12
CA ALA A 171 15.80 -8.43 -26.10
C ALA A 171 15.25 -8.36 -27.54
N ASP A 172 14.32 -9.25 -27.90
CA ASP A 172 13.66 -9.24 -29.20
C ASP A 172 12.86 -7.93 -29.41
N GLY A 173 12.05 -7.51 -28.42
CA GLY A 173 11.29 -6.27 -28.48
C GLY A 173 12.16 -5.02 -28.61
N MET A 174 13.30 -4.98 -27.92
CA MET A 174 14.29 -3.90 -28.06
C MET A 174 14.86 -3.86 -29.49
N ARG A 175 15.31 -4.99 -30.00
CA ARG A 175 15.96 -5.10 -31.31
C ARG A 175 14.99 -4.82 -32.47
N ASP A 176 13.83 -5.48 -32.47
CA ASP A 176 12.92 -5.51 -33.61
C ASP A 176 12.03 -4.26 -33.70
N HIS A 177 11.81 -3.57 -32.59
CA HIS A 177 10.97 -2.38 -32.51
C HIS A 177 11.71 -1.10 -32.10
N GLY A 178 13.02 -1.16 -31.86
CA GLY A 178 13.83 -0.01 -31.48
C GLY A 178 13.45 0.58 -30.11
N ILE A 179 12.89 -0.26 -29.22
CA ILE A 179 12.52 0.17 -27.87
C ILE A 179 13.78 0.19 -27.00
N PRO A 180 14.06 1.31 -26.27
CA PRO A 180 15.35 1.46 -25.59
C PRO A 180 15.55 0.51 -24.40
N PHE A 181 14.46 0.08 -23.73
CA PHE A 181 14.52 -0.74 -22.51
C PHE A 181 13.69 -2.02 -22.68
N GLY A 182 14.27 -3.17 -22.33
CA GLY A 182 13.57 -4.45 -22.36
C GLY A 182 12.65 -4.61 -21.14
N PHE A 183 13.18 -4.33 -19.94
CA PHE A 183 12.43 -4.46 -18.70
C PHE A 183 12.80 -3.35 -17.73
N VAL A 184 11.81 -2.76 -17.04
CA VAL A 184 12.02 -1.70 -16.04
C VAL A 184 11.28 -2.03 -14.75
N TRP A 185 11.92 -1.73 -13.62
CA TRP A 185 11.44 -2.03 -12.26
C TRP A 185 12.03 -1.06 -11.24
N GLN A 186 11.51 -1.08 -9.98
CA GLN A 186 11.92 -0.21 -8.87
C GLN A 186 13.29 -0.63 -8.33
N GLY A 187 14.34 0.05 -8.74
CA GLY A 187 15.73 -0.30 -8.40
C GLY A 187 16.45 0.67 -7.48
N ALA A 188 15.85 1.80 -7.12
CA ALA A 188 16.41 2.71 -6.14
C ALA A 188 16.58 2.04 -4.77
N ARG A 189 17.46 2.58 -3.94
CA ARG A 189 17.65 2.07 -2.57
C ARG A 189 16.52 2.52 -1.64
N TYR A 190 15.41 1.80 -1.64
CA TYR A 190 14.22 2.00 -0.79
C TYR A 190 13.40 0.71 -0.74
N GLU A 191 12.22 0.73 -0.07
CA GLU A 191 11.36 -0.44 0.11
C GLU A 191 10.94 -1.12 -1.20
N GLY A 192 10.69 -0.36 -2.28
CA GLY A 192 10.32 -0.92 -3.58
C GLY A 192 11.38 -1.87 -4.17
N LEU A 193 12.66 -1.68 -3.88
CA LEU A 193 13.70 -2.64 -4.27
C LEU A 193 13.56 -3.96 -3.50
N VAL A 194 13.17 -3.91 -2.22
CA VAL A 194 12.95 -5.12 -1.41
C VAL A 194 11.77 -5.90 -1.93
N THR A 195 10.67 -5.23 -2.33
CA THR A 195 9.51 -5.92 -2.92
C THR A 195 9.84 -6.56 -4.27
N VAL A 196 10.57 -5.88 -5.15
CA VAL A 196 11.03 -6.47 -6.42
C VAL A 196 11.96 -7.66 -6.18
N PHE A 197 12.87 -7.56 -5.21
CA PHE A 197 13.73 -8.69 -4.85
C PHE A 197 12.94 -9.86 -4.27
N LEU A 198 11.93 -9.61 -3.41
CA LEU A 198 11.05 -10.64 -2.85
C LEU A 198 10.35 -11.43 -3.96
N GLU A 199 9.87 -10.74 -5.00
CA GLU A 199 9.24 -11.37 -6.16
C GLU A 199 10.22 -12.26 -6.92
N GLN A 200 11.42 -11.79 -7.17
CA GLN A 200 12.46 -12.60 -7.82
C GLN A 200 12.92 -13.74 -6.93
N LEU A 201 13.09 -13.50 -5.63
CA LEU A 201 13.45 -14.52 -4.64
C LEU A 201 12.42 -15.66 -4.63
N GLY A 202 11.13 -15.32 -4.56
CA GLY A 202 10.04 -16.29 -4.61
C GLY A 202 9.97 -17.02 -5.96
N ALA A 203 10.20 -16.31 -7.08
CA ALA A 203 10.29 -16.91 -8.41
C ALA A 203 11.37 -18.00 -8.49
N PHE A 204 12.46 -17.89 -7.73
CA PHE A 204 13.49 -18.91 -7.57
C PHE A 204 13.20 -19.89 -6.43
N GLY A 205 12.06 -19.77 -5.73
CA GLY A 205 11.65 -20.61 -4.63
C GLY A 205 12.44 -20.37 -3.34
N GLY A 206 12.93 -19.14 -3.13
CA GLY A 206 13.59 -18.69 -1.90
C GLY A 206 12.68 -17.83 -1.05
N GLU A 207 13.14 -17.53 0.17
CA GLU A 207 12.43 -16.76 1.19
C GLU A 207 13.40 -15.84 1.95
N ILE A 208 12.89 -14.77 2.55
CA ILE A 208 13.68 -13.91 3.45
C ILE A 208 13.82 -14.55 4.82
N LEU A 209 12.68 -14.96 5.40
CA LEU A 209 12.59 -15.75 6.63
C LEU A 209 11.88 -17.07 6.32
N ASP A 210 12.27 -18.14 6.95
CA ASP A 210 11.55 -19.42 6.86
C ASP A 210 10.31 -19.46 7.78
N ASP A 211 9.52 -20.54 7.72
CA ASP A 211 8.32 -20.74 8.54
C ASP A 211 8.55 -20.68 10.06
N ARG A 212 9.81 -20.76 10.49
CA ARG A 212 10.21 -20.63 11.89
C ARG A 212 10.72 -19.23 12.24
N GLY A 213 10.64 -18.29 11.31
CA GLY A 213 11.14 -16.93 11.47
C GLY A 213 12.67 -16.80 11.36
N ARG A 214 13.38 -17.86 10.95
CA ARG A 214 14.85 -17.83 10.80
C ARG A 214 15.25 -17.17 9.49
N VAL A 215 16.30 -16.36 9.53
CA VAL A 215 16.85 -15.68 8.36
C VAL A 215 17.48 -16.71 7.39
N VAL A 216 16.96 -16.78 6.16
CA VAL A 216 17.40 -17.69 5.08
C VAL A 216 17.71 -16.95 3.77
N VAL A 217 17.77 -15.62 3.81
CA VAL A 217 18.01 -14.74 2.64
C VAL A 217 19.40 -14.90 2.03
N ASP A 218 20.33 -15.57 2.68
CA ASP A 218 21.67 -15.92 2.17
C ASP A 218 21.73 -17.31 1.48
N SER A 219 20.58 -17.93 1.17
CA SER A 219 20.48 -19.19 0.45
C SER A 219 21.00 -19.09 -1.00
N ASP A 220 21.35 -20.22 -1.61
CA ASP A 220 21.77 -20.26 -3.03
C ASP A 220 20.68 -19.71 -3.96
N ARG A 221 19.40 -19.98 -3.68
CA ARG A 221 18.25 -19.43 -4.43
C ARG A 221 18.20 -17.90 -4.38
N ALA A 222 18.50 -17.31 -3.23
CA ALA A 222 18.58 -15.86 -3.09
C ALA A 222 19.76 -15.27 -3.86
N VAL A 223 20.89 -15.95 -3.86
CA VAL A 223 22.07 -15.57 -4.65
C VAL A 223 21.77 -15.63 -6.14
N ASP A 224 21.10 -16.69 -6.61
CA ASP A 224 20.70 -16.84 -8.01
C ASP A 224 19.74 -15.73 -8.44
N ALA A 225 18.71 -15.43 -7.63
CA ALA A 225 17.76 -14.36 -7.89
C ALA A 225 18.44 -12.97 -7.99
N LEU A 226 19.31 -12.64 -7.05
CA LEU A 226 20.01 -11.34 -7.05
C LEU A 226 21.05 -11.26 -8.19
N THR A 227 21.69 -12.39 -8.52
CA THR A 227 22.61 -12.48 -9.68
C THR A 227 21.85 -12.25 -10.97
N GLN A 228 20.68 -12.87 -11.15
CA GLN A 228 19.85 -12.67 -12.33
C GLN A 228 19.42 -11.21 -12.49
N MET A 229 19.00 -10.53 -11.40
CA MET A 229 18.66 -9.10 -11.45
C MET A 229 19.85 -8.24 -11.88
N ARG A 230 21.06 -8.56 -11.40
CA ARG A 230 22.29 -7.88 -11.80
C ARG A 230 22.66 -8.15 -13.26
N ASP A 231 22.49 -9.39 -13.71
CA ASP A 231 22.81 -9.80 -15.08
C ASP A 231 21.87 -9.16 -16.10
N TRP A 232 20.60 -8.94 -15.80
CA TRP A 232 19.69 -8.16 -16.64
C TRP A 232 20.21 -6.76 -16.95
N ILE A 233 20.94 -6.15 -16.00
CA ILE A 233 21.50 -4.81 -16.16
C ILE A 233 22.80 -4.86 -16.98
N TYR A 234 23.73 -5.75 -16.65
CA TYR A 234 25.11 -5.66 -17.12
C TYR A 234 25.50 -6.72 -18.16
N THR A 235 24.88 -7.88 -18.12
CA THR A 235 25.20 -9.01 -19.02
C THR A 235 24.24 -9.04 -20.18
N ASP A 236 22.94 -9.06 -19.89
CA ASP A 236 21.88 -9.11 -20.89
C ASP A 236 21.56 -7.73 -21.49
N GLY A 237 21.78 -6.66 -20.75
CA GLY A 237 21.53 -5.28 -21.17
C GLY A 237 20.06 -4.95 -21.43
N ILE A 238 19.14 -5.77 -20.93
CA ILE A 238 17.69 -5.55 -21.08
C ILE A 238 17.12 -4.55 -20.07
N VAL A 239 17.84 -4.29 -18.97
CA VAL A 239 17.47 -3.35 -17.93
C VAL A 239 18.46 -2.17 -17.92
N PRO A 240 18.00 -0.93 -18.02
CA PRO A 240 18.92 0.21 -18.01
C PRO A 240 19.52 0.42 -16.61
N ALA A 241 20.81 0.77 -16.54
CA ALA A 241 21.47 1.04 -15.26
C ALA A 241 20.83 2.21 -14.47
N SER A 242 20.12 3.13 -15.15
CA SER A 242 19.36 4.21 -14.51
C SER A 242 18.25 3.69 -13.60
N VAL A 243 17.76 2.46 -13.79
CA VAL A 243 16.77 1.82 -12.92
C VAL A 243 17.19 1.84 -11.44
N LEU A 244 18.51 1.83 -11.17
CA LEU A 244 19.08 1.87 -9.81
C LEU A 244 18.82 3.17 -9.05
N THR A 245 18.19 4.15 -9.69
CA THR A 245 17.74 5.42 -9.09
C THR A 245 16.23 5.62 -9.24
N TRP A 246 15.50 4.65 -9.83
CA TRP A 246 14.08 4.79 -10.13
C TRP A 246 13.20 4.17 -9.05
N GLN A 247 12.13 4.89 -8.75
CA GLN A 247 10.99 4.45 -7.96
C GLN A 247 9.79 4.23 -8.89
N GLU A 248 8.58 4.07 -8.32
CA GLU A 248 7.36 3.72 -9.05
C GLU A 248 7.08 4.65 -10.23
N GLU A 249 7.17 5.97 -10.02
CA GLU A 249 6.78 6.94 -11.03
C GLU A 249 7.76 7.03 -12.21
N GLN A 250 9.07 6.94 -11.96
CA GLN A 250 10.06 6.91 -13.04
C GLN A 250 9.88 5.65 -13.90
N VAL A 251 9.65 4.51 -13.26
CA VAL A 251 9.36 3.23 -13.93
C VAL A 251 8.07 3.33 -14.76
N ARG A 252 7.00 3.84 -14.17
CA ARG A 252 5.72 4.06 -14.84
C ARG A 252 5.86 4.99 -16.05
N LEU A 253 6.53 6.13 -15.89
CA LEU A 253 6.73 7.10 -16.96
C LEU A 253 7.56 6.54 -18.12
N ALA A 254 8.58 5.73 -17.86
CA ALA A 254 9.34 5.07 -18.91
C ALA A 254 8.43 4.15 -19.75
N PHE A 255 7.60 3.33 -19.13
CA PHE A 255 6.65 2.47 -19.84
C PHE A 255 5.54 3.28 -20.53
N GLN A 256 4.96 4.26 -19.83
CA GLN A 256 3.92 5.15 -20.35
C GLN A 256 4.34 5.88 -21.65
N ASN A 257 5.61 6.27 -21.72
CA ASN A 257 6.20 6.90 -22.89
C ASN A 257 6.59 5.91 -24.00
N GLY A 258 6.32 4.61 -23.84
CA GLY A 258 6.63 3.57 -24.82
C GLY A 258 8.12 3.21 -24.86
N GLN A 259 8.88 3.55 -23.83
CA GLN A 259 10.33 3.32 -23.77
C GLN A 259 10.72 1.96 -23.23
N ALA A 260 9.76 1.13 -22.76
CA ALA A 260 10.02 -0.21 -22.24
C ALA A 260 9.09 -1.25 -22.85
N VAL A 261 9.58 -2.47 -23.05
CA VAL A 261 8.80 -3.63 -23.49
C VAL A 261 8.00 -4.20 -22.34
N PHE A 262 8.65 -4.34 -21.19
CA PHE A 262 8.08 -4.83 -19.94
C PHE A 262 8.29 -3.83 -18.81
N MET A 263 7.36 -3.82 -17.87
CA MET A 263 7.44 -3.06 -16.62
C MET A 263 6.90 -3.88 -15.47
N ARG A 264 7.60 -3.90 -14.34
CA ARG A 264 7.02 -4.28 -13.06
C ARG A 264 6.40 -3.05 -12.40
N ASN A 265 5.15 -3.12 -12.00
CA ASN A 265 4.53 -2.07 -11.19
C ASN A 265 3.31 -2.60 -10.41
N TRP A 266 2.72 -1.74 -9.59
CA TRP A 266 1.51 -1.98 -8.83
C TRP A 266 0.25 -1.73 -9.67
N PRO A 267 -0.94 -2.22 -9.23
CA PRO A 267 -2.21 -2.06 -9.96
C PRO A 267 -2.59 -0.62 -10.31
N TYR A 268 -2.30 0.36 -9.46
CA TYR A 268 -2.63 1.77 -9.69
C TYR A 268 -2.11 2.30 -11.04
N ALA A 269 -0.99 1.78 -11.51
CA ALA A 269 -0.38 2.20 -12.77
C ALA A 269 -1.31 1.94 -13.98
N TYR A 270 -2.19 0.93 -13.91
CA TYR A 270 -3.06 0.56 -15.02
C TYR A 270 -3.93 1.72 -15.48
N SER A 271 -4.63 2.38 -14.56
CA SER A 271 -5.54 3.49 -14.88
C SER A 271 -4.82 4.69 -15.50
N LEU A 272 -3.59 4.97 -15.05
CA LEU A 272 -2.75 6.06 -15.57
C LEU A 272 -2.21 5.73 -16.96
N LEU A 273 -1.86 4.47 -17.21
CA LEU A 273 -1.39 4.01 -18.53
C LEU A 273 -2.51 3.98 -19.59
N GLN A 274 -3.78 3.91 -19.19
CA GLN A 274 -4.93 3.95 -20.11
C GLN A 274 -5.38 5.38 -20.45
N ASP A 275 -4.83 6.41 -19.83
CA ASP A 275 -5.14 7.80 -20.17
C ASP A 275 -4.51 8.17 -21.52
N ALA A 276 -5.33 8.13 -22.58
CA ALA A 276 -4.88 8.40 -23.94
C ALA A 276 -4.35 9.84 -24.15
N ALA A 277 -4.66 10.77 -23.25
CA ALA A 277 -4.13 12.13 -23.31
C ALA A 277 -2.67 12.22 -22.87
N GLN A 278 -2.23 11.29 -22.01
CA GLN A 278 -0.90 11.31 -21.41
C GLN A 278 -0.05 10.07 -21.74
N SER A 279 -0.67 8.97 -22.16
CA SER A 279 0.00 7.68 -22.35
C SER A 279 0.13 7.31 -23.83
N ARG A 280 1.35 7.00 -24.25
CA ARG A 280 1.63 6.49 -25.61
C ARG A 280 1.29 5.01 -25.77
N VAL A 281 1.04 4.32 -24.64
CA VAL A 281 0.74 2.87 -24.61
C VAL A 281 -0.73 2.57 -24.28
N ALA A 282 -1.59 3.57 -24.21
CA ALA A 282 -3.02 3.39 -23.96
C ALA A 282 -3.63 2.40 -24.95
N GLY A 283 -4.31 1.37 -24.44
CA GLY A 283 -4.89 0.26 -25.23
C GLY A 283 -3.89 -0.73 -25.83
N ARG A 284 -2.57 -0.51 -25.65
CA ARG A 284 -1.50 -1.28 -26.30
C ARG A 284 -0.72 -2.19 -25.33
N PHE A 285 -1.13 -2.29 -24.09
CA PHE A 285 -0.50 -3.12 -23.09
C PHE A 285 -1.49 -4.11 -22.46
N ARG A 286 -0.95 -5.10 -21.79
CA ARG A 286 -1.67 -6.06 -20.97
C ARG A 286 -0.91 -6.27 -19.67
N VAL A 287 -1.54 -6.97 -18.71
CA VAL A 287 -0.97 -7.33 -17.42
C VAL A 287 -0.89 -8.85 -17.33
N ALA A 288 0.07 -9.35 -16.59
CA ALA A 288 0.25 -10.77 -16.31
C ALA A 288 0.91 -10.93 -14.93
N PRO A 289 0.88 -12.13 -14.32
CA PRO A 289 1.74 -12.47 -13.20
C PRO A 289 3.21 -12.28 -13.55
N ILE A 290 4.05 -11.97 -12.55
CA ILE A 290 5.50 -11.94 -12.70
C ILE A 290 5.99 -13.38 -12.96
N PRO A 291 6.75 -13.63 -14.04
CA PRO A 291 7.12 -15.00 -14.39
C PRO A 291 8.12 -15.60 -13.41
N ALA A 292 7.98 -16.89 -13.14
CA ALA A 292 8.91 -17.65 -12.31
C ALA A 292 10.18 -18.05 -13.07
N ALA A 293 11.23 -18.38 -12.34
CA ALA A 293 12.34 -19.16 -12.87
C ALA A 293 11.85 -20.59 -13.23
N LYS A 294 12.59 -21.28 -14.10
CA LYS A 294 12.21 -22.62 -14.54
C LYS A 294 12.09 -23.59 -13.35
N GLY A 295 10.89 -24.14 -13.17
CA GLY A 295 10.58 -25.04 -12.05
C GLY A 295 10.17 -24.32 -10.75
N GLY A 296 10.08 -22.98 -10.76
CA GLY A 296 9.51 -22.20 -9.68
C GLY A 296 8.02 -21.87 -9.89
N SER A 297 7.48 -21.00 -9.08
CA SER A 297 6.10 -20.49 -9.18
C SER A 297 6.09 -18.97 -9.32
N PRO A 298 5.17 -18.39 -10.11
CA PRO A 298 4.96 -16.96 -10.13
C PRO A 298 4.77 -16.44 -8.71
N THR A 299 5.41 -15.33 -8.38
CA THR A 299 5.37 -14.74 -7.04
C THR A 299 5.15 -13.25 -7.17
N ALA A 300 4.15 -12.72 -6.46
CA ALA A 300 3.91 -11.30 -6.30
C ALA A 300 4.21 -10.91 -4.85
N ALA A 301 4.76 -9.73 -4.63
CA ALA A 301 4.83 -9.17 -3.29
C ALA A 301 3.45 -8.67 -2.88
N LEU A 302 2.95 -9.10 -1.71
CA LEU A 302 1.74 -8.54 -1.11
C LEU A 302 2.02 -7.12 -0.65
N GLY A 303 1.28 -6.19 -1.18
CA GLY A 303 1.27 -4.78 -0.82
C GLY A 303 -0.12 -4.30 -0.45
N GLY A 304 -0.31 -2.98 -0.46
CA GLY A 304 -1.54 -2.32 -0.13
C GLY A 304 -1.47 -1.53 1.17
N SER A 305 -2.62 -1.11 1.64
CA SER A 305 -2.73 -0.30 2.86
C SER A 305 -3.84 -0.79 3.77
N ALA A 306 -3.65 -0.51 5.04
CA ALA A 306 -4.63 -0.72 6.09
C ALA A 306 -4.99 0.61 6.77
N LEU A 307 -6.13 0.66 7.44
CA LEU A 307 -6.58 1.80 8.24
C LEU A 307 -6.46 1.46 9.72
N ALA A 308 -5.78 2.34 10.46
CA ALA A 308 -5.59 2.23 11.90
C ALA A 308 -6.04 3.50 12.62
N ILE A 309 -6.32 3.39 13.91
CA ILE A 309 -6.67 4.51 14.78
C ILE A 309 -5.47 4.87 15.66
N ASN A 310 -5.09 6.14 15.67
CA ASN A 310 -4.07 6.65 16.55
C ASN A 310 -4.47 6.42 18.03
N ALA A 311 -3.58 5.84 18.82
CA ALA A 311 -3.84 5.56 20.24
C ALA A 311 -4.13 6.83 21.07
N ASN A 312 -3.71 8.01 20.60
CA ASN A 312 -3.94 9.29 21.23
C ASN A 312 -5.14 10.06 20.61
N SER A 313 -5.90 9.46 19.69
CA SER A 313 -7.10 10.08 19.10
C SER A 313 -8.10 10.50 20.18
N GLY A 314 -8.64 11.71 20.04
CA GLY A 314 -9.65 12.24 20.95
C GLY A 314 -11.02 11.60 20.83
N ASP A 315 -11.33 10.97 19.66
CA ASP A 315 -12.61 10.30 19.40
C ASP A 315 -12.41 9.02 18.56
N SER A 316 -11.98 7.97 19.23
CA SER A 316 -11.76 6.68 18.60
C SER A 316 -13.05 6.02 18.06
N ALA A 317 -14.22 6.37 18.59
CA ALA A 317 -15.50 5.85 18.09
C ALA A 317 -15.86 6.47 16.74
N ALA A 318 -15.71 7.79 16.59
CA ALA A 318 -15.89 8.47 15.31
C ALA A 318 -14.82 8.06 14.28
N ALA A 319 -13.58 7.86 14.72
CA ALA A 319 -12.50 7.35 13.87
C ALA A 319 -12.82 5.93 13.35
N TYR A 320 -13.35 5.06 14.20
CA TYR A 320 -13.76 3.72 13.78
C TYR A 320 -14.97 3.75 12.81
N ALA A 321 -15.97 4.60 13.07
CA ALA A 321 -17.11 4.77 12.16
C ALA A 321 -16.65 5.26 10.77
N LEU A 322 -15.63 6.12 10.70
CA LEU A 322 -15.03 6.52 9.43
C LEU A 322 -14.34 5.33 8.74
N ILE A 323 -13.62 4.50 9.47
CA ILE A 323 -12.99 3.29 8.91
C ILE A 323 -14.05 2.32 8.37
N GLU A 324 -15.11 2.03 9.13
CA GLU A 324 -16.21 1.16 8.66
C GLU A 324 -16.83 1.71 7.37
N TYR A 325 -17.11 3.01 7.31
CA TYR A 325 -17.65 3.64 6.11
C TYR A 325 -16.72 3.48 4.89
N LEU A 326 -15.42 3.73 5.07
CA LEU A 326 -14.44 3.59 3.97
C LEU A 326 -14.29 2.15 3.49
N LEU A 327 -14.62 1.17 4.33
CA LEU A 327 -14.56 -0.27 4.04
C LEU A 327 -15.88 -0.85 3.52
N GLU A 328 -16.92 -0.03 3.36
CA GLU A 328 -18.15 -0.47 2.71
C GLU A 328 -17.88 -0.92 1.27
N PRO A 329 -18.52 -2.00 0.78
CA PRO A 329 -18.32 -2.48 -0.60
C PRO A 329 -18.52 -1.40 -1.66
N SER A 330 -19.45 -0.45 -1.43
CA SER A 330 -19.71 0.69 -2.32
C SER A 330 -18.52 1.63 -2.44
N GLN A 331 -17.84 1.93 -1.31
CA GLN A 331 -16.67 2.81 -1.25
C GLN A 331 -15.45 2.12 -1.87
N LEU A 332 -15.25 0.84 -1.56
CA LEU A 332 -14.16 0.03 -2.14
C LEU A 332 -14.31 -0.11 -3.66
N LEU A 333 -15.53 -0.34 -4.16
CA LEU A 333 -15.81 -0.43 -5.61
C LEU A 333 -15.54 0.91 -6.32
N GLU A 334 -15.91 2.03 -5.68
CA GLU A 334 -15.61 3.34 -6.23
C GLU A 334 -14.11 3.61 -6.32
N ARG A 335 -13.34 3.26 -5.29
CA ARG A 335 -11.88 3.38 -5.31
C ARG A 335 -11.27 2.49 -6.40
N ALA A 336 -11.75 1.26 -6.56
CA ALA A 336 -11.32 0.38 -7.64
C ALA A 336 -11.53 1.04 -9.03
N ARG A 337 -12.67 1.73 -9.24
CA ARG A 337 -12.97 2.43 -10.50
C ARG A 337 -12.14 3.70 -10.73
N LEU A 338 -11.94 4.50 -9.67
CA LEU A 338 -11.28 5.80 -9.79
C LEU A 338 -9.76 5.69 -9.78
N VAL A 339 -9.24 4.79 -8.93
CA VAL A 339 -7.80 4.67 -8.63
C VAL A 339 -7.20 3.42 -9.25
N GLY A 340 -7.96 2.31 -9.30
CA GLY A 340 -7.48 1.00 -9.71
C GLY A 340 -6.97 0.17 -8.53
N GLU A 341 -7.33 0.53 -7.31
CA GLU A 341 -7.00 -0.24 -6.10
C GLU A 341 -7.85 -1.50 -6.00
N TYR A 342 -7.25 -2.58 -5.55
CA TYR A 342 -7.93 -3.87 -5.41
C TYR A 342 -8.60 -3.98 -4.04
N PRO A 343 -9.93 -4.22 -3.99
CA PRO A 343 -10.64 -4.43 -2.73
C PRO A 343 -10.06 -5.59 -1.92
N PRO A 344 -9.98 -5.48 -0.58
CA PRO A 344 -9.47 -6.57 0.26
C PRO A 344 -10.49 -7.66 0.53
N ARG A 345 -11.65 -7.67 -0.15
CA ARG A 345 -12.80 -8.55 0.06
C ARG A 345 -12.97 -9.55 -1.07
N PRO A 346 -12.68 -10.86 -0.87
CA PRO A 346 -12.79 -11.90 -1.89
C PRO A 346 -14.15 -12.00 -2.59
N THR A 347 -15.27 -11.77 -1.86
CA THR A 347 -16.62 -11.85 -2.43
C THR A 347 -16.87 -10.81 -3.53
N MET A 348 -16.21 -9.65 -3.49
CA MET A 348 -16.35 -8.61 -4.51
C MET A 348 -15.84 -9.05 -5.89
N TYR A 349 -14.93 -10.02 -5.95
CA TYR A 349 -14.36 -10.55 -7.20
C TYR A 349 -15.30 -11.55 -7.89
N ALA A 350 -16.26 -12.11 -7.14
CA ALA A 350 -17.28 -13.03 -7.68
C ALA A 350 -18.52 -12.30 -8.22
N THR A 351 -18.76 -11.07 -7.77
CA THR A 351 -19.93 -10.27 -8.18
C THR A 351 -19.54 -9.31 -9.28
N GLY A 352 -20.17 -9.35 -10.43
CA GLY A 352 -19.80 -8.70 -11.72
C GLY A 352 -19.52 -7.18 -11.74
N GLY A 353 -19.33 -6.52 -10.59
CA GLY A 353 -19.08 -5.08 -10.50
C GLY A 353 -17.60 -4.66 -10.66
N LEU A 354 -16.64 -5.57 -10.42
CA LEU A 354 -15.22 -5.27 -10.48
C LEU A 354 -14.62 -5.38 -11.89
N GLY A 355 -15.23 -6.17 -12.80
CA GLY A 355 -14.68 -6.38 -14.14
C GLY A 355 -14.41 -5.08 -14.92
N ASP A 356 -15.36 -4.16 -14.87
CA ASP A 356 -15.23 -2.84 -15.49
C ASP A 356 -14.30 -1.90 -14.71
N ALA A 357 -14.17 -2.13 -13.40
CA ALA A 357 -13.35 -1.30 -12.52
C ALA A 357 -11.86 -1.62 -12.63
N LEU A 358 -11.50 -2.90 -12.59
CA LEU A 358 -10.11 -3.35 -12.57
C LEU A 358 -9.48 -3.47 -13.96
N GLN A 359 -10.28 -3.53 -15.03
CA GLN A 359 -9.86 -3.71 -16.42
C GLN A 359 -8.94 -4.95 -16.65
N ILE A 360 -8.98 -5.88 -15.72
CA ILE A 360 -8.41 -7.23 -15.73
C ILE A 360 -9.52 -8.18 -15.29
N ASP A 361 -9.47 -9.43 -15.71
CA ASP A 361 -10.40 -10.44 -15.23
C ASP A 361 -10.38 -10.50 -13.69
N PRO A 362 -11.50 -10.28 -13.00
CA PRO A 362 -11.56 -10.33 -11.55
C PRO A 362 -11.08 -11.66 -10.95
N ALA A 363 -11.32 -12.79 -11.63
CA ALA A 363 -10.85 -14.09 -11.18
C ALA A 363 -9.31 -14.19 -11.27
N GLU A 364 -8.71 -13.57 -12.28
CA GLU A 364 -7.25 -13.48 -12.40
C GLU A 364 -6.65 -12.54 -11.35
N ALA A 365 -7.26 -11.37 -11.13
CA ALA A 365 -6.87 -10.44 -10.08
C ALA A 365 -6.91 -11.10 -8.70
N ARG A 366 -8.01 -11.81 -8.40
CA ARG A 366 -8.17 -12.56 -7.16
C ARG A 366 -7.06 -13.60 -6.98
N ARG A 367 -6.76 -14.38 -8.01
CA ARG A 367 -5.70 -15.39 -7.96
C ARG A 367 -4.33 -14.76 -7.69
N ILE A 368 -3.99 -13.65 -8.36
CA ILE A 368 -2.73 -12.93 -8.12
C ILE A 368 -2.61 -12.48 -6.66
N ILE A 369 -3.71 -12.03 -6.06
CA ILE A 369 -3.73 -11.64 -4.64
C ILE A 369 -3.59 -12.85 -3.71
N GLU A 370 -4.30 -13.96 -4.01
CA GLU A 370 -4.24 -15.19 -3.21
C GLU A 370 -2.86 -15.84 -3.27
N ASP A 371 -2.14 -15.70 -4.40
CA ASP A 371 -0.77 -16.19 -4.61
C ASP A 371 0.30 -15.19 -4.12
N ALA A 372 -0.09 -13.99 -3.65
CA ALA A 372 0.87 -12.98 -3.21
C ALA A 372 1.52 -13.35 -1.88
N VAL A 373 2.83 -13.14 -1.80
CA VAL A 373 3.66 -13.46 -0.63
C VAL A 373 3.78 -12.22 0.26
N PRO A 374 3.41 -12.33 1.55
CA PRO A 374 3.60 -11.24 2.48
C PRO A 374 5.09 -11.03 2.77
N ARG A 375 5.46 -9.79 3.04
CA ARG A 375 6.74 -9.46 3.64
C ARG A 375 6.78 -9.95 5.10
N PRO A 376 7.96 -10.16 5.73
CA PRO A 376 8.05 -10.60 7.12
C PRO A 376 7.18 -9.78 8.08
N VAL A 377 6.31 -10.46 8.84
CA VAL A 377 5.43 -9.84 9.84
C VAL A 377 6.18 -9.77 11.16
N THR A 378 6.80 -8.64 11.43
CA THR A 378 7.64 -8.41 12.63
C THR A 378 7.68 -6.92 12.96
N PRO A 379 7.76 -6.52 14.24
CA PRO A 379 7.82 -5.12 14.65
C PRO A 379 9.14 -4.44 14.25
N VAL A 380 10.14 -5.18 13.80
CA VAL A 380 11.44 -4.66 13.35
C VAL A 380 11.60 -4.77 11.83
N TYR A 381 10.48 -4.88 11.09
CA TYR A 381 10.53 -5.02 9.63
C TYR A 381 11.24 -3.84 8.96
N SER A 382 11.00 -2.61 9.42
CA SER A 382 11.62 -1.41 8.85
C SER A 382 13.14 -1.48 8.89
N GLU A 383 13.73 -1.98 9.98
CA GLU A 383 15.16 -2.18 10.12
C GLU A 383 15.67 -3.37 9.29
N LEU A 384 14.92 -4.48 9.24
CA LEU A 384 15.25 -5.62 8.37
C LEU A 384 15.29 -5.18 6.90
N SER A 385 14.26 -4.43 6.48
CA SER A 385 14.19 -3.87 5.12
C SER A 385 15.38 -2.95 4.83
N GLN A 386 15.76 -2.09 5.75
CA GLN A 386 16.92 -1.18 5.56
C GLN A 386 18.23 -1.95 5.37
N ILE A 387 18.43 -3.04 6.11
CA ILE A 387 19.61 -3.93 5.92
C ILE A 387 19.58 -4.52 4.51
N LEU A 388 18.45 -5.03 4.06
CA LEU A 388 18.29 -5.59 2.72
C LEU A 388 18.48 -4.54 1.62
N GLN A 389 17.86 -3.37 1.75
CA GLN A 389 18.00 -2.27 0.78
C GLN A 389 19.47 -1.94 0.51
N ILE A 390 20.27 -1.87 1.56
CA ILE A 390 21.72 -1.57 1.46
C ILE A 390 22.45 -2.70 0.73
N ALA A 391 22.22 -3.95 1.12
CA ALA A 391 22.89 -5.11 0.55
C ALA A 391 22.52 -5.33 -0.93
N LEU A 392 21.23 -5.31 -1.25
CA LEU A 392 20.73 -5.46 -2.61
C LEU A 392 21.29 -4.37 -3.53
N HIS A 393 21.24 -3.11 -3.10
CA HIS A 393 21.73 -2.00 -3.91
C HIS A 393 23.24 -2.05 -4.12
N ARG A 394 24.04 -2.47 -3.11
CA ARG A 394 25.48 -2.71 -3.26
C ARG A 394 25.80 -3.79 -4.29
N ALA A 395 25.03 -4.88 -4.28
CA ALA A 395 25.20 -5.97 -5.26
C ALA A 395 24.83 -5.51 -6.68
N LEU A 396 23.70 -4.82 -6.84
CA LEU A 396 23.21 -4.33 -8.12
C LEU A 396 24.08 -3.20 -8.68
N THR A 397 24.73 -2.39 -7.86
CA THR A 397 25.69 -1.36 -8.28
C THR A 397 27.12 -1.91 -8.43
N ARG A 398 27.33 -3.24 -8.30
CA ARG A 398 28.63 -3.93 -8.43
C ARG A 398 29.67 -3.50 -7.38
N GLN A 399 29.23 -2.93 -6.26
CA GLN A 399 30.09 -2.61 -5.12
C GLN A 399 30.45 -3.85 -4.31
N GLN A 400 29.61 -4.90 -4.39
CA GLN A 400 29.80 -6.16 -3.69
C GLN A 400 29.24 -7.32 -4.52
N GLU A 401 29.80 -8.52 -4.38
CA GLU A 401 29.24 -9.71 -5.03
C GLU A 401 27.93 -10.13 -4.34
N PRO A 402 26.90 -10.63 -5.10
CA PRO A 402 25.59 -10.98 -4.56
C PRO A 402 25.66 -11.90 -3.33
N ARG A 403 26.48 -12.94 -3.36
CA ARG A 403 26.64 -13.87 -2.23
C ARG A 403 27.15 -13.15 -0.99
N ALA A 404 28.19 -12.35 -1.11
CA ALA A 404 28.76 -11.62 0.02
C ALA A 404 27.78 -10.58 0.56
N ALA A 405 27.05 -9.87 -0.31
CA ALA A 405 26.06 -8.88 0.11
C ALA A 405 24.91 -9.52 0.89
N LEU A 406 24.40 -10.69 0.44
CA LEU A 406 23.33 -11.41 1.13
C LEU A 406 23.81 -12.05 2.45
N GLN A 407 25.04 -12.53 2.52
CA GLN A 407 25.65 -13.02 3.77
C GLN A 407 25.77 -11.91 4.82
N ASP A 408 26.24 -10.73 4.42
CA ASP A 408 26.33 -9.56 5.31
C ASP A 408 24.92 -9.14 5.78
N ALA A 409 23.95 -9.12 4.87
CA ALA A 409 22.55 -8.82 5.20
C ALA A 409 22.01 -9.83 6.21
N ALA A 410 22.16 -11.13 5.95
CA ALA A 410 21.68 -12.19 6.83
C ALA A 410 22.30 -12.13 8.23
N ALA A 411 23.60 -11.84 8.32
CA ALA A 411 24.29 -11.65 9.60
C ALA A 411 23.72 -10.44 10.38
N GLY A 412 23.49 -9.32 9.68
CA GLY A 412 22.87 -8.13 10.27
C GLY A 412 21.44 -8.37 10.75
N MET A 413 20.62 -9.09 9.94
CA MET A 413 19.25 -9.43 10.25
C MET A 413 19.16 -10.39 11.46
N ARG A 414 20.00 -11.44 11.52
CA ARG A 414 20.08 -12.37 12.68
C ARG A 414 20.39 -11.60 13.95
N LYS A 415 21.42 -10.74 13.94
CA LYS A 415 21.77 -9.91 15.09
C LYS A 415 20.66 -8.96 15.53
N LEU A 416 19.88 -8.44 14.58
CA LEU A 416 18.71 -7.61 14.89
C LEU A 416 17.62 -8.41 15.57
N LEU A 417 17.25 -9.58 15.02
CA LEU A 417 16.21 -10.45 15.59
C LEU A 417 16.58 -10.97 16.98
N GLU A 418 17.83 -11.41 17.19
CA GLU A 418 18.36 -11.80 18.50
C GLU A 418 18.20 -10.68 19.56
N ARG A 419 18.50 -9.43 19.18
CA ARG A 419 18.39 -8.26 20.07
C ARG A 419 16.96 -8.03 20.55
N PHE A 420 15.97 -8.38 19.75
CA PHE A 420 14.56 -8.22 20.08
C PHE A 420 13.91 -9.52 20.55
N GLU A 421 14.68 -10.60 20.81
CA GLU A 421 14.21 -11.93 21.24
C GLU A 421 13.16 -12.53 20.26
N LEU A 422 13.27 -12.17 18.97
CA LEU A 422 12.30 -12.55 17.96
C LEU A 422 12.73 -13.78 17.12
N ASP A 423 13.91 -14.31 17.38
CA ASP A 423 14.54 -15.38 16.55
C ASP A 423 13.96 -16.79 16.82
N ALA A 424 13.01 -16.95 17.71
CA ALA A 424 12.48 -18.26 18.10
C ALA A 424 11.05 -18.25 18.66
N ALA A 425 10.25 -17.25 18.42
CA ALA A 425 8.85 -17.27 18.85
C ALA A 425 8.06 -18.27 17.99
N PRO A 426 7.42 -19.29 18.56
CA PRO A 426 6.49 -20.13 17.83
C PRO A 426 5.28 -19.27 17.41
N ARG A 427 4.96 -19.32 16.12
CA ARG A 427 3.73 -18.73 15.56
C ARG A 427 2.51 -19.56 15.91
#